data_581fc43eff7746d17cdcf0dd258c8263
#
_entry.id   581fc43eff7746d17cdcf0dd258c8263
#
_cell.length_a   1.000
_cell.length_b   1.000
_cell.length_c   1.000
_cell.angle_alpha   90.00
_cell.angle_beta   90.00
_cell.angle_gamma   90.00
#
_symmetry.space_group_name_H-M   'P 1'
#
loop_
_entity.id
_entity.type
_entity.pdbx_description
1 polymer ?
#
loop_
_entity_poly.entity_id
_entity_poly.type
_entity_poly.pdbx_seq_one_letter_code
_entity_poly.pdbx_strand_id
1 'polypeptide(L)'
;MGETANIGDLELAKSCARGDDKARKELYTRYAGSLYGLCIRYVGDRELARDLMHDSIIKVFDTIGKYRPTGTLKSWVCRVTVNHVIDYLRKSRRFETERLDDRQEKIPDPASEQLRIVPKEELLKMVNALPETKRIIFNLFCIEGYSHKDIAAMLGIKEKTSSSLLFK
;
A
#
# COMPACT_ATOMS: atom_id res chain seq x y z
N MET A 1 -11.40 -21.16 -6.66
CA MET A 1 -11.20 -21.09 -8.12
C MET A 1 -9.93 -20.29 -8.37
N GLY A 2 -8.86 -20.96 -8.78
CA GLY A 2 -7.63 -20.28 -9.15
C GLY A 2 -7.89 -19.41 -10.37
N GLU A 3 -7.77 -18.08 -10.21
CA GLU A 3 -7.68 -17.18 -11.34
C GLU A 3 -6.51 -17.68 -12.20
N THR A 4 -6.83 -18.14 -13.39
CA THR A 4 -5.86 -18.45 -14.42
C THR A 4 -4.98 -17.23 -14.58
N ALA A 5 -3.71 -17.36 -14.19
CA ALA A 5 -2.70 -16.34 -14.44
C ALA A 5 -2.86 -15.93 -15.90
N ASN A 6 -3.24 -14.67 -16.13
CA ASN A 6 -3.57 -14.21 -17.46
C ASN A 6 -2.28 -14.33 -18.30
N ILE A 7 -2.31 -15.13 -19.36
CA ILE A 7 -1.20 -15.29 -20.29
C ILE A 7 -0.69 -13.92 -20.75
N GLY A 8 -1.61 -12.95 -20.91
CA GLY A 8 -1.29 -11.56 -21.20
C GLY A 8 -0.45 -10.87 -20.11
N ASP A 9 -0.62 -11.18 -18.83
CA ASP A 9 0.18 -10.60 -17.73
C ASP A 9 1.63 -11.08 -17.79
N LEU A 10 1.84 -12.37 -18.05
CA LEU A 10 3.18 -12.92 -18.16
C LEU A 10 3.92 -12.39 -19.40
N GLU A 11 3.24 -12.28 -20.53
CA GLU A 11 3.83 -11.74 -21.76
C GLU A 11 4.15 -10.24 -21.59
N LEU A 12 3.27 -9.47 -20.98
CA LEU A 12 3.51 -8.06 -20.65
C LEU A 12 4.74 -7.92 -19.73
N ALA A 13 4.82 -8.72 -18.68
CA ALA A 13 5.96 -8.70 -17.75
C ALA A 13 7.27 -9.06 -18.44
N LYS A 14 7.30 -10.08 -19.29
CA LYS A 14 8.47 -10.46 -20.06
C LYS A 14 8.91 -9.37 -21.03
N SER A 15 7.98 -8.73 -21.72
CA SER A 15 8.27 -7.66 -22.66
C SER A 15 8.82 -6.42 -21.93
N CYS A 16 8.24 -6.07 -20.79
CA CYS A 16 8.79 -5.01 -19.92
C CYS A 16 10.21 -5.32 -19.44
N ALA A 17 10.48 -6.58 -19.07
CA ALA A 17 11.80 -7.02 -18.62
C ALA A 17 12.87 -6.92 -19.72
N ARG A 18 12.49 -7.11 -20.98
CA ARG A 18 13.37 -6.93 -22.15
C ARG A 18 13.59 -5.45 -22.54
N GLY A 19 12.91 -4.53 -21.86
CA GLY A 19 13.03 -3.10 -22.13
C GLY A 19 12.13 -2.60 -23.29
N ASP A 20 11.08 -3.32 -23.64
CA ASP A 20 10.13 -2.90 -24.67
C ASP A 20 9.34 -1.66 -24.18
N ASP A 21 9.53 -0.54 -24.88
CA ASP A 21 8.91 0.74 -24.50
C ASP A 21 7.38 0.72 -24.61
N LYS A 22 6.84 -0.03 -25.57
CA LYS A 22 5.37 -0.17 -25.73
C LYS A 22 4.79 -0.95 -24.56
N ALA A 23 5.43 -2.04 -24.15
CA ALA A 23 5.02 -2.82 -23.00
C ALA A 23 5.11 -2.02 -21.69
N ARG A 24 6.19 -1.25 -21.51
CA ARG A 24 6.36 -0.36 -20.36
C ARG A 24 5.29 0.73 -20.32
N LYS A 25 4.98 1.34 -21.46
CA LYS A 25 3.88 2.32 -21.57
C LYS A 25 2.53 1.69 -21.24
N GLU A 26 2.26 0.49 -21.72
CA GLU A 26 1.03 -0.24 -21.40
C GLU A 26 0.92 -0.52 -19.89
N LEU A 27 1.97 -1.01 -19.27
CA LEU A 27 2.02 -1.28 -17.83
C LEU A 27 1.76 0.01 -17.04
N TYR A 28 2.43 1.10 -17.39
CA TYR A 28 2.22 2.40 -16.78
C TYR A 28 0.74 2.84 -16.91
N THR A 29 0.19 2.83 -18.10
CA THR A 29 -1.21 3.24 -18.35
C THR A 29 -2.20 2.38 -17.57
N ARG A 30 -1.92 1.09 -17.44
CA ARG A 30 -2.78 0.12 -16.75
C ARG A 30 -2.80 0.32 -15.24
N TYR A 31 -1.65 0.64 -14.62
CA TYR A 31 -1.48 0.58 -13.17
C TYR A 31 -1.23 1.93 -12.49
N ALA A 32 -0.79 2.97 -13.17
CA ALA A 32 -0.40 4.24 -12.55
C ALA A 32 -1.50 4.84 -11.66
N GLY A 33 -2.76 4.84 -12.13
CA GLY A 33 -3.89 5.34 -11.34
C GLY A 33 -4.14 4.54 -10.06
N SER A 34 -4.05 3.20 -10.14
CA SER A 34 -4.21 2.32 -8.97
C SER A 34 -3.06 2.49 -7.97
N LEU A 35 -1.83 2.64 -8.46
CA LEU A 35 -0.65 2.85 -7.62
C LEU A 35 -0.64 4.23 -6.98
N TYR A 36 -1.09 5.26 -7.69
CA TYR A 36 -1.30 6.58 -7.10
C TYR A 36 -2.32 6.52 -5.95
N GLY A 37 -3.47 5.86 -6.18
CA GLY A 37 -4.49 5.67 -5.14
C GLY A 37 -3.97 4.89 -3.93
N LEU A 38 -3.09 3.91 -4.15
CA LEU A 38 -2.38 3.19 -3.09
C LEU A 38 -1.47 4.14 -2.32
N CYS A 39 -0.60 4.88 -2.98
CA CYS A 39 0.32 5.81 -2.33
C CYS A 39 -0.41 6.88 -1.51
N ILE A 40 -1.50 7.47 -2.05
CA ILE A 40 -2.26 8.50 -1.34
C ILE A 40 -2.89 7.98 -0.04
N ARG A 41 -3.29 6.70 0.01
CA ARG A 41 -3.80 6.08 1.24
C ARG A 41 -2.75 5.98 2.34
N TYR A 42 -1.48 5.84 1.97
CA TYR A 42 -0.39 5.75 2.94
C TYR A 42 0.12 7.10 3.40
N VAL A 43 0.32 8.05 2.50
CA VAL A 43 0.98 9.31 2.82
C VAL A 43 0.04 10.50 3.00
N GLY A 44 -1.16 10.48 2.43
CA GLY A 44 -2.13 11.55 2.55
C GLY A 44 -1.79 12.85 1.80
N ASP A 45 -0.58 12.96 1.26
CA ASP A 45 -0.07 14.10 0.50
C ASP A 45 -0.05 13.77 -1.00
N ARG A 46 -0.61 14.64 -1.83
CA ARG A 46 -0.79 14.40 -3.26
C ARG A 46 0.51 14.43 -4.05
N GLU A 47 1.40 15.35 -3.71
CA GLU A 47 2.69 15.50 -4.40
C GLU A 47 3.60 14.34 -4.05
N LEU A 48 3.75 14.06 -2.76
CA LEU A 48 4.53 12.92 -2.28
C LEU A 48 3.97 11.59 -2.83
N ALA A 49 2.66 11.41 -2.87
CA ALA A 49 2.05 10.21 -3.44
C ALA A 49 2.37 10.03 -4.92
N ARG A 50 2.42 11.13 -5.68
CA ARG A 50 2.80 11.11 -7.10
C ARG A 50 4.26 10.71 -7.27
N ASP A 51 5.15 11.28 -6.49
CA ASP A 51 6.58 10.97 -6.52
C ASP A 51 6.82 9.51 -6.16
N LEU A 52 6.21 9.02 -5.09
CA LEU A 52 6.31 7.62 -4.66
C LEU A 52 5.72 6.65 -5.70
N MET A 53 4.65 7.03 -6.39
CA MET A 53 4.09 6.25 -7.48
C MET A 53 5.07 6.12 -8.64
N HIS A 54 5.69 7.22 -9.07
CA HIS A 54 6.69 7.19 -10.14
C HIS A 54 7.92 6.36 -9.75
N ASP A 55 8.46 6.56 -8.57
CA ASP A 55 9.59 5.77 -8.06
C ASP A 55 9.24 4.28 -7.95
N SER A 56 8.00 3.97 -7.55
CA SER A 56 7.51 2.58 -7.50
C SER A 56 7.46 1.94 -8.88
N ILE A 57 7.04 2.67 -9.91
CA ILE A 57 7.01 2.17 -11.29
C ILE A 57 8.43 1.89 -11.79
N ILE A 58 9.40 2.75 -11.48
CA ILE A 58 10.81 2.49 -11.80
C ILE A 58 11.26 1.19 -11.14
N LYS A 59 10.98 0.99 -9.86
CA LYS A 59 11.28 -0.27 -9.15
C LYS A 59 10.57 -1.49 -9.74
N VAL A 60 9.34 -1.31 -10.20
CA VAL A 60 8.60 -2.36 -10.92
C VAL A 60 9.38 -2.76 -12.18
N PHE A 61 9.81 -1.81 -13.00
CA PHE A 61 10.58 -2.12 -14.21
C PHE A 61 11.90 -2.80 -13.91
N ASP A 62 12.60 -2.38 -12.85
CA ASP A 62 13.87 -2.97 -12.44
C ASP A 62 13.73 -4.42 -11.94
N THR A 63 12.56 -4.76 -11.40
CA THR A 63 12.35 -6.06 -10.74
C THR A 63 11.36 -6.97 -11.44
N ILE A 64 10.70 -6.51 -12.53
CA ILE A 64 9.62 -7.23 -13.20
C ILE A 64 10.05 -8.59 -13.76
N GLY A 65 11.31 -8.75 -14.06
CA GLY A 65 11.89 -10.06 -14.45
C GLY A 65 11.77 -11.13 -13.36
N LYS A 66 11.54 -10.74 -12.10
CA LYS A 66 11.31 -11.65 -10.97
C LYS A 66 9.84 -12.06 -10.81
N TYR A 67 8.94 -11.45 -11.56
CA TYR A 67 7.53 -11.84 -11.52
C TYR A 67 7.35 -13.32 -11.88
N ARG A 68 6.56 -14.01 -11.09
CA ARG A 68 6.14 -15.40 -11.34
C ARG A 68 4.62 -15.46 -11.37
N PRO A 69 4.00 -16.20 -12.28
CA PRO A 69 2.56 -16.26 -12.47
C PRO A 69 1.83 -17.08 -11.38
N THR A 70 2.25 -16.95 -10.13
CA THR A 70 1.58 -17.53 -8.96
C THR A 70 0.43 -16.66 -8.45
N GLY A 71 0.25 -15.48 -9.03
CA GLY A 71 -0.79 -14.51 -8.75
C GLY A 71 -0.88 -13.50 -9.89
N THR A 72 -1.79 -12.55 -9.79
CA THR A 72 -1.97 -11.52 -10.83
C THR A 72 -0.78 -10.56 -10.86
N LEU A 73 -0.47 -10.03 -12.05
CA LEU A 73 0.54 -8.99 -12.20
C LEU A 73 0.18 -7.75 -11.36
N LYS A 74 -1.11 -7.41 -11.28
CA LYS A 74 -1.62 -6.32 -10.43
C LYS A 74 -1.20 -6.49 -8.97
N SER A 75 -1.43 -7.67 -8.39
CA SER A 75 -1.08 -7.95 -6.99
C SER A 75 0.42 -7.84 -6.76
N TRP A 76 1.22 -8.32 -7.72
CA TRP A 76 2.68 -8.24 -7.63
C TRP A 76 3.18 -6.79 -7.70
N VAL A 77 2.66 -5.99 -8.64
CA VAL A 77 3.00 -4.56 -8.80
C VAL A 77 2.59 -3.77 -7.55
N CYS A 78 1.40 -4.02 -7.00
CA CYS A 78 0.96 -3.40 -5.74
C CYS A 78 1.88 -3.76 -4.58
N ARG A 79 2.33 -5.01 -4.47
CA ARG A 79 3.27 -5.44 -3.42
C ARG A 79 4.63 -4.73 -3.53
N VAL A 80 5.17 -4.59 -4.73
CA VAL A 80 6.41 -3.82 -4.96
C VAL A 80 6.23 -2.38 -4.50
N THR A 81 5.08 -1.77 -4.82
CA THR A 81 4.75 -0.40 -4.43
C THR A 81 4.59 -0.25 -2.92
N VAL A 82 3.85 -1.14 -2.25
CA VAL A 82 3.71 -1.13 -0.78
C VAL A 82 5.07 -1.20 -0.11
N ASN A 83 5.91 -2.15 -0.52
CA ASN A 83 7.25 -2.28 0.04
C ASN A 83 8.08 -1.00 -0.15
N HIS A 84 7.99 -0.37 -1.32
CA HIS A 84 8.71 0.88 -1.57
C HIS A 84 8.20 2.03 -0.68
N VAL A 85 6.90 2.18 -0.55
CA VAL A 85 6.29 3.22 0.32
C VAL A 85 6.69 3.01 1.78
N ILE A 86 6.63 1.77 2.27
CA ILE A 86 7.05 1.44 3.64
C ILE A 86 8.54 1.71 3.86
N ASP A 87 9.40 1.34 2.93
CA ASP A 87 10.84 1.64 2.99
C ASP A 87 11.10 3.14 3.04
N TYR A 88 10.39 3.93 2.23
CA TYR A 88 10.47 5.38 2.26
C TYR A 88 10.06 5.94 3.62
N LEU A 89 8.94 5.52 4.16
CA LEU A 89 8.43 5.98 5.45
C LEU A 89 9.38 5.60 6.60
N ARG A 90 9.97 4.42 6.57
CA ARG A 90 11.02 4.01 7.54
C ARG A 90 12.25 4.91 7.47
N LYS A 91 12.77 5.17 6.28
CA LYS A 91 13.98 6.00 6.08
C LYS A 91 13.76 7.47 6.43
N SER A 92 12.55 7.99 6.27
CA SER A 92 12.21 9.36 6.64
C SER A 92 12.09 9.58 8.15
N ARG A 93 12.39 8.59 8.97
CA ARG A 93 12.35 8.60 10.45
C ARG A 93 11.01 9.01 11.07
N ARG A 94 9.93 8.98 10.31
CA ARG A 94 8.60 9.36 10.80
C ARG A 94 8.07 8.41 11.87
N PHE A 95 8.64 7.20 11.99
CA PHE A 95 8.31 6.24 13.05
C PHE A 95 9.08 6.42 14.36
N GLU A 96 10.25 7.07 14.34
CA GLU A 96 11.06 7.25 15.55
C GLU A 96 10.56 8.39 16.46
N THR A 97 9.77 9.31 15.95
CA THR A 97 9.35 10.52 16.67
C THR A 97 8.00 10.35 17.36
N GLU A 98 7.20 9.37 16.97
CA GLU A 98 6.00 9.00 17.72
C GLU A 98 6.36 8.01 18.84
N ARG A 99 7.14 8.48 19.82
CA ARG A 99 6.92 8.01 21.18
C ARG A 99 5.43 8.23 21.41
N LEU A 100 4.73 7.13 21.62
CA LEU A 100 3.35 7.05 22.07
C LEU A 100 3.04 8.18 23.06
N ASP A 101 2.82 9.38 22.53
CA ASP A 101 2.16 10.42 23.31
C ASP A 101 0.72 9.96 23.36
N ASP A 102 0.35 9.46 24.52
CA ASP A 102 -0.92 8.84 24.90
C ASP A 102 -2.03 9.91 24.91
N ARG A 103 -2.04 10.80 23.91
CA ARG A 103 -3.16 11.71 23.68
C ARG A 103 -4.25 10.90 23.02
N GLN A 104 -5.09 10.36 23.90
CA GLN A 104 -6.40 9.83 23.59
C GLN A 104 -7.23 10.91 22.87
N GLU A 105 -7.10 11.01 21.56
CA GLU A 105 -8.21 11.52 20.77
C GLU A 105 -9.29 10.44 20.82
N LYS A 106 -10.34 10.73 21.59
CA LYS A 106 -11.56 9.93 21.64
C LYS A 106 -12.10 9.85 20.22
N ILE A 107 -11.85 8.74 19.56
CA ILE A 107 -12.63 8.35 18.38
C ILE A 107 -14.07 8.17 18.91
N PRO A 108 -15.06 8.86 18.34
CA PRO A 108 -16.45 8.61 18.71
C PRO A 108 -16.74 7.12 18.52
N ASP A 109 -17.25 6.49 19.58
CA ASP A 109 -17.72 5.12 19.55
C ASP A 109 -18.77 4.99 18.41
N PRO A 110 -18.58 4.13 17.42
CA PRO A 110 -19.58 3.89 16.38
C PRO A 110 -20.68 2.97 16.91
N ALA A 111 -21.22 3.28 18.09
CA ALA A 111 -22.42 2.60 18.57
C ALA A 111 -23.58 2.93 17.65
N SER A 112 -23.99 1.94 16.88
CA SER A 112 -25.27 1.86 16.18
C SER A 112 -25.55 2.85 15.06
N GLU A 113 -24.71 2.94 14.05
CA GLU A 113 -25.17 3.43 12.75
C GLU A 113 -25.25 2.26 11.77
N GLN A 114 -26.47 2.08 11.22
CA GLN A 114 -26.76 1.21 10.10
C GLN A 114 -25.63 1.27 9.08
N LEU A 115 -25.23 0.13 8.52
CA LEU A 115 -24.26 -0.01 7.43
C LEU A 115 -24.58 1.01 6.33
N ARG A 116 -24.08 2.21 6.47
CA ARG A 116 -24.09 3.22 5.41
C ARG A 116 -23.01 2.82 4.41
N ILE A 117 -23.40 2.73 3.15
CA ILE A 117 -22.43 2.65 2.06
C ILE A 117 -21.70 4.00 2.04
N VAL A 118 -20.49 4.03 2.63
CA VAL A 118 -19.64 5.23 2.67
C VAL A 118 -19.01 5.41 1.29
N PRO A 119 -19.17 6.57 0.64
CA PRO A 119 -18.48 6.86 -0.61
C PRO A 119 -16.96 6.69 -0.47
N LYS A 120 -16.30 6.23 -1.54
CA LYS A 120 -14.85 5.97 -1.53
C LYS A 120 -14.03 7.20 -1.08
N GLU A 121 -14.46 8.39 -1.49
CA GLU A 121 -13.81 9.66 -1.15
C GLU A 121 -13.92 9.98 0.34
N GLU A 122 -15.04 9.67 0.94
CA GLU A 122 -15.27 9.85 2.38
C GLU A 122 -14.45 8.86 3.19
N LEU A 123 -14.41 7.59 2.76
CA LEU A 123 -13.55 6.57 3.38
C LEU A 123 -12.07 6.98 3.32
N LEU A 124 -11.61 7.50 2.19
CA LEU A 124 -10.24 7.98 2.04
C LEU A 124 -9.93 9.14 2.99
N LYS A 125 -10.86 10.08 3.16
CA LYS A 125 -10.71 11.17 4.14
C LYS A 125 -10.60 10.63 5.57
N MET A 126 -11.43 9.67 5.94
CA MET A 126 -11.38 9.03 7.26
C MET A 126 -10.04 8.33 7.50
N VAL A 127 -9.56 7.55 6.53
CA VAL A 127 -8.26 6.87 6.63
C VAL A 127 -7.12 7.89 6.73
N ASN A 128 -7.15 8.96 5.94
CA ASN A 128 -6.12 10.00 5.96
C ASN A 128 -6.16 10.88 7.24
N ALA A 129 -7.27 10.89 7.96
CA ALA A 129 -7.39 11.55 9.27
C ALA A 129 -6.74 10.75 10.41
N LEU A 130 -6.46 9.47 10.20
CA LEU A 130 -5.76 8.66 11.21
C LEU A 130 -4.32 9.16 11.40
N PRO A 131 -3.78 9.11 12.63
CA PRO A 131 -2.36 9.29 12.88
C PRO A 131 -1.53 8.37 11.97
N GLU A 132 -0.36 8.83 11.52
CA GLU A 132 0.42 8.16 10.47
C GLU A 132 0.66 6.69 10.74
N THR A 133 1.12 6.34 11.93
CA THR A 133 1.41 4.94 12.29
C THR A 133 0.15 4.07 12.29
N LYS A 134 -0.96 4.57 12.83
CA LYS A 134 -2.25 3.87 12.81
C LYS A 134 -2.76 3.69 11.38
N ARG A 135 -2.66 4.71 10.54
CA ARG A 135 -3.04 4.68 9.14
C ARG A 135 -2.26 3.62 8.36
N ILE A 136 -0.95 3.54 8.58
CA ILE A 136 -0.10 2.55 7.92
C ILE A 136 -0.48 1.14 8.35
N ILE A 137 -0.63 0.88 9.65
CA ILE A 137 -1.02 -0.44 10.16
C ILE A 137 -2.41 -0.81 9.66
N PHE A 138 -3.35 0.13 9.66
CA PHE A 138 -4.69 -0.09 9.10
C PHE A 138 -4.65 -0.51 7.64
N ASN A 139 -3.91 0.22 6.80
CA ASN A 139 -3.76 -0.13 5.39
C ASN A 139 -3.15 -1.51 5.20
N LEU A 140 -2.06 -1.82 5.90
CA LEU A 140 -1.39 -3.10 5.79
C LEU A 140 -2.26 -4.28 6.25
N PHE A 141 -2.95 -4.14 7.37
CA PHE A 141 -3.77 -5.21 7.94
C PHE A 141 -5.13 -5.33 7.24
N CYS A 142 -5.91 -4.24 7.20
CA CYS A 142 -7.30 -4.30 6.74
C CYS A 142 -7.44 -4.31 5.22
N ILE A 143 -6.52 -3.66 4.48
CA ILE A 143 -6.65 -3.52 3.03
C ILE A 143 -5.72 -4.49 2.30
N GLU A 144 -4.44 -4.55 2.68
CA GLU A 144 -3.46 -5.41 2.01
C GLU A 144 -3.44 -6.84 2.56
N GLY A 145 -4.01 -7.08 3.75
CA GLY A 145 -4.15 -8.43 4.32
C GLY A 145 -2.88 -8.99 4.98
N TYR A 146 -1.91 -8.15 5.35
CA TYR A 146 -0.72 -8.60 6.10
C TYR A 146 -1.07 -8.98 7.54
N SER A 147 -0.41 -10.01 8.07
CA SER A 147 -0.51 -10.35 9.49
C SER A 147 0.21 -9.31 10.37
N HIS A 148 -0.18 -9.19 11.64
CA HIS A 148 0.55 -8.33 12.60
C HIS A 148 2.03 -8.70 12.73
N LYS A 149 2.36 -9.98 12.56
CA LYS A 149 3.74 -10.47 12.53
C LYS A 149 4.52 -9.90 11.34
N ASP A 150 3.93 -9.93 10.16
CA ASP A 150 4.55 -9.39 8.94
C ASP A 150 4.68 -7.86 9.03
N ILE A 151 3.64 -7.19 9.52
CA ILE A 151 3.64 -5.74 9.74
C ILE A 151 4.75 -5.36 10.73
N ALA A 152 4.89 -6.09 11.82
CA ALA A 152 5.95 -5.87 12.81
C ALA A 152 7.34 -5.97 12.18
N ALA A 153 7.57 -6.97 11.34
CA ALA A 153 8.82 -7.13 10.59
C ALA A 153 9.06 -5.99 9.59
N MET A 154 8.02 -5.57 8.86
CA MET A 154 8.10 -4.49 7.87
C MET A 154 8.39 -3.13 8.51
N LEU A 155 7.79 -2.84 9.66
CA LEU A 155 7.89 -1.55 10.34
C LEU A 155 8.99 -1.48 11.40
N GLY A 156 9.59 -2.61 11.77
CA GLY A 156 10.58 -2.68 12.85
C GLY A 156 9.99 -2.44 14.24
N ILE A 157 8.74 -2.83 14.46
CA ILE A 157 8.02 -2.74 15.73
C ILE A 157 7.70 -4.13 16.30
N LYS A 158 7.19 -4.19 17.53
CA LYS A 158 6.73 -5.47 18.11
C LYS A 158 5.35 -5.83 17.54
N GLU A 159 5.08 -7.12 17.39
CA GLU A 159 3.78 -7.63 16.93
C GLU A 159 2.64 -7.13 17.83
N LYS A 160 2.84 -7.17 19.16
CA LYS A 160 1.89 -6.64 20.14
C LYS A 160 1.61 -5.15 19.94
N THR A 161 2.61 -4.36 19.54
CA THR A 161 2.44 -2.94 19.22
C THR A 161 1.56 -2.75 17.99
N SER A 162 1.81 -3.51 16.93
CA SER A 162 0.97 -3.49 15.73
C SER A 162 -0.49 -3.82 16.05
N SER A 163 -0.73 -4.88 16.81
CA SER A 163 -2.07 -5.28 17.23
C SER A 163 -2.75 -4.21 18.11
N SER A 164 -2.06 -3.70 19.13
CA SER A 164 -2.66 -2.73 20.06
C SER A 164 -2.99 -1.38 19.43
N LEU A 165 -2.20 -0.93 18.43
CA LEU A 165 -2.45 0.32 17.74
C LEU A 165 -3.68 0.26 16.82
N LEU A 166 -4.04 -0.91 16.33
CA LEU A 166 -5.21 -1.08 15.48
C LEU A 166 -6.51 -1.09 16.30
N PHE A 167 -6.48 -1.61 17.53
CA PHE A 167 -7.67 -1.80 18.38
C PHE A 167 -7.87 -0.70 19.43
N LYS A 168 -7.04 0.32 19.47
CA LYS A 168 -7.16 1.51 20.32
C LYS A 168 -7.60 2.72 19.49
#